data_886bb78d22466db7099549e4bb1d0aa7
#
_entry.id   886bb78d22466db7099549e4bb1d0aa7
#
_cell.length_a   1.000
_cell.length_b   1.000
_cell.length_c   1.000
_cell.angle_alpha   90.00
_cell.angle_beta   90.00
_cell.angle_gamma   90.00
#
_symmetry.space_group_name_H-M   'P 1'
#
loop_
_entity.id
_entity.type
_entity.pdbx_description
1 polymer ?
#
loop_
_entity_poly.entity_id
_entity_poly.type
_entity_poly.pdbx_seq_one_letter_code
_entity_poly.pdbx_strand_id
1 'polypeptide(L)'
;MKKIKIILSTASLVFLTFSIILFSACDKGKTKYNDSTLTRPCDNVICLNGGSCNDGLCHCPQGFEGSQCQTRWSDKFVGNYIVDDACDTSSQYYNAAISPDPNYAYKLKLYNIGLFCPGAIIDATINPEKTSFNIPTQKTCGDLYISGYGNLSGNFVNIYFTTRDTVLHTGNNCSLVLNRKP
;
A
#
# COMPACT_ATOMS: atom_id res chain seq x y z
N MET A 1 7.66 -46.36 67.27
CA MET A 1 8.35 -45.33 66.48
C MET A 1 9.11 -45.88 65.25
N LYS A 2 9.66 -47.09 65.22
CA LYS A 2 10.38 -47.62 64.04
C LYS A 2 9.47 -47.89 62.82
N LYS A 3 8.23 -48.36 63.02
CA LYS A 3 7.30 -48.66 61.89
C LYS A 3 6.85 -47.45 61.11
N ILE A 4 6.69 -46.28 61.77
CA ILE A 4 6.31 -44.99 61.09
C ILE A 4 7.44 -44.44 60.18
N LYS A 5 8.70 -44.59 60.58
CA LYS A 5 9.85 -44.20 59.78
C LYS A 5 10.00 -44.99 58.49
N ILE A 6 9.64 -46.26 58.49
CA ILE A 6 9.72 -47.15 57.32
C ILE A 6 8.62 -46.76 56.29
N ILE A 7 7.41 -46.47 56.77
CA ILE A 7 6.27 -46.06 55.91
C ILE A 7 6.55 -44.75 55.26
N LEU A 8 7.13 -43.75 55.97
CA LEU A 8 7.51 -42.47 55.35
C LEU A 8 8.62 -42.61 54.29
N SER A 9 9.58 -43.51 54.51
CA SER A 9 10.66 -43.80 53.58
C SER A 9 10.17 -44.47 52.29
N THR A 10 9.23 -45.38 52.36
CA THR A 10 8.67 -46.07 51.18
C THR A 10 7.75 -45.12 50.37
N ALA A 11 6.95 -44.27 51.02
CA ALA A 11 6.11 -43.29 50.38
C ALA A 11 6.95 -42.25 49.59
N SER A 12 8.07 -41.80 50.18
CA SER A 12 8.99 -40.89 49.52
C SER A 12 9.65 -41.51 48.27
N LEU A 13 10.02 -42.79 48.35
CA LEU A 13 10.63 -43.50 47.22
C LEU A 13 9.64 -43.68 46.05
N VAL A 14 8.37 -43.99 46.35
CA VAL A 14 7.30 -44.12 45.35
C VAL A 14 6.99 -42.81 44.69
N PHE A 15 6.99 -41.70 45.44
CA PHE A 15 6.79 -40.35 44.86
C PHE A 15 7.95 -39.96 43.93
N LEU A 16 9.19 -40.30 44.31
CA LEU A 16 10.36 -39.99 43.49
C LEU A 16 10.34 -40.77 42.17
N THR A 17 9.98 -42.03 42.19
CA THR A 17 9.90 -42.88 40.97
C THR A 17 8.72 -42.43 40.06
N PHE A 18 7.59 -42.03 40.63
CA PHE A 18 6.46 -41.52 39.87
C PHE A 18 6.77 -40.18 39.18
N SER A 19 7.51 -39.29 39.85
CA SER A 19 7.98 -38.04 39.25
C SER A 19 8.93 -38.27 38.08
N ILE A 20 9.83 -39.27 38.15
CA ILE A 20 10.77 -39.57 37.06
C ILE A 20 10.02 -40.11 35.83
N ILE A 21 8.95 -40.91 36.03
CA ILE A 21 8.14 -41.45 34.93
C ILE A 21 7.37 -40.32 34.22
N LEU A 22 6.88 -39.29 34.95
CA LEU A 22 6.19 -38.17 34.37
C LEU A 22 7.11 -37.26 33.54
N PHE A 23 8.38 -37.09 33.95
CA PHE A 23 9.36 -36.32 33.18
C PHE A 23 9.85 -37.05 31.93
N SER A 24 9.84 -38.38 31.91
CA SER A 24 10.24 -39.17 30.74
C SER A 24 9.15 -39.28 29.67
N ALA A 25 7.90 -38.89 29.97
CA ALA A 25 6.78 -38.93 29.02
C ALA A 25 6.73 -37.71 28.09
N CYS A 26 7.54 -36.67 28.34
CA CYS A 26 7.51 -35.43 27.56
C CYS A 26 8.49 -35.39 26.37
N ASP A 27 9.28 -36.44 26.16
CA ASP A 27 10.29 -36.47 25.08
C ASP A 27 9.92 -37.42 23.92
N LYS A 28 8.62 -37.70 23.73
CA LYS A 28 8.10 -38.39 22.55
C LYS A 28 7.44 -37.44 21.57
N GLY A 29 8.25 -36.66 20.85
CA GLY A 29 7.69 -35.76 19.86
C GLY A 29 8.66 -35.25 18.83
N LYS A 30 9.87 -35.73 18.77
CA LYS A 30 10.73 -35.53 17.59
C LYS A 30 10.65 -36.73 16.65
N THR A 31 9.46 -37.08 16.22
CA THR A 31 9.34 -37.75 14.95
C THR A 31 9.86 -36.75 13.92
N LYS A 32 11.07 -37.00 13.40
CA LYS A 32 11.47 -36.48 12.11
C LYS A 32 10.48 -37.08 11.11
N TYR A 33 9.35 -36.40 10.97
CA TYR A 33 8.43 -36.63 9.87
C TYR A 33 9.15 -36.08 8.64
N ASN A 34 9.94 -36.94 7.99
CA ASN A 34 10.45 -36.68 6.66
C ASN A 34 9.27 -36.82 5.68
N ASP A 35 8.27 -35.97 5.84
CA ASP A 35 7.23 -35.82 4.82
C ASP A 35 7.80 -34.92 3.73
N SER A 36 8.41 -35.54 2.76
CA SER A 36 8.85 -34.91 1.50
C SER A 36 7.67 -34.36 0.67
N THR A 37 6.44 -34.47 1.18
CA THR A 37 5.21 -34.02 0.51
C THR A 37 4.61 -32.76 1.14
N LEU A 38 5.15 -32.29 2.29
CA LEU A 38 4.76 -30.99 2.85
C LEU A 38 5.47 -29.87 2.08
N THR A 39 4.89 -29.47 0.96
CA THR A 39 5.25 -28.20 0.31
C THR A 39 5.03 -27.09 1.33
N ARG A 40 6.09 -26.34 1.66
CA ARG A 40 5.95 -25.16 2.50
C ARG A 40 5.03 -24.17 1.77
N PRO A 41 4.19 -23.44 2.48
CA PRO A 41 3.22 -22.54 1.84
C PRO A 41 3.79 -21.60 0.79
N CYS A 42 5.10 -21.28 0.89
CA CYS A 42 5.77 -20.34 -0.03
C CYS A 42 6.69 -20.99 -1.09
N ASP A 43 6.82 -22.31 -1.14
CA ASP A 43 7.80 -22.98 -2.02
C ASP A 43 7.57 -22.72 -3.52
N ASN A 44 6.32 -22.43 -3.94
CA ASN A 44 5.95 -22.15 -5.33
C ASN A 44 5.27 -20.77 -5.51
N VAL A 45 5.38 -19.89 -4.52
CA VAL A 45 4.78 -18.54 -4.57
C VAL A 45 5.84 -17.53 -5.00
N ILE A 46 5.60 -16.89 -6.15
CA ILE A 46 6.47 -15.83 -6.66
C ILE A 46 5.78 -14.50 -6.38
N CYS A 47 6.38 -13.68 -5.51
CA CYS A 47 5.94 -12.32 -5.26
C CYS A 47 6.82 -11.35 -6.05
N LEU A 48 6.19 -10.55 -6.91
CA LEU A 48 6.85 -9.59 -7.77
C LEU A 48 7.12 -8.26 -7.04
N ASN A 49 7.87 -7.38 -7.68
CA ASN A 49 8.09 -5.99 -7.24
C ASN A 49 8.57 -5.84 -5.79
N GLY A 50 9.35 -6.81 -5.30
CA GLY A 50 9.87 -6.78 -3.92
C GLY A 50 8.88 -7.24 -2.85
N GLY A 51 7.77 -7.86 -3.24
CA GLY A 51 6.85 -8.52 -2.31
C GLY A 51 7.49 -9.71 -1.61
N SER A 52 7.02 -10.01 -0.41
CA SER A 52 7.44 -11.17 0.39
C SER A 52 6.30 -12.16 0.58
N CYS A 53 6.61 -13.46 0.52
CA CYS A 53 5.63 -14.48 0.80
C CYS A 53 5.55 -14.75 2.31
N ASN A 54 4.32 -14.80 2.83
CA ASN A 54 4.01 -15.27 4.18
C ASN A 54 2.78 -16.17 4.12
N ASP A 55 2.88 -17.39 4.62
CA ASP A 55 1.81 -18.41 4.64
C ASP A 55 1.11 -18.62 3.29
N GLY A 56 1.88 -18.58 2.19
CA GLY A 56 1.36 -18.77 0.83
C GLY A 56 0.76 -17.51 0.18
N LEU A 57 0.77 -16.36 0.86
CA LEU A 57 0.25 -15.09 0.37
C LEU A 57 1.37 -14.08 0.18
N CYS A 58 1.30 -13.28 -0.90
CA CYS A 58 2.22 -12.19 -1.10
C CYS A 58 1.82 -10.95 -0.32
N HIS A 59 2.74 -10.45 0.50
CA HIS A 59 2.67 -9.12 1.11
C HIS A 59 3.34 -8.12 0.19
N CYS A 60 2.55 -7.23 -0.38
CA CYS A 60 3.03 -6.27 -1.38
C CYS A 60 3.58 -5.02 -0.72
N PRO A 61 4.71 -4.48 -1.22
CA PRO A 61 5.19 -3.19 -0.80
C PRO A 61 4.24 -2.08 -1.26
N GLN A 62 4.38 -0.91 -0.65
CA GLN A 62 3.58 0.26 -0.96
C GLN A 62 3.62 0.60 -2.46
N GLY A 63 2.45 0.80 -3.05
CA GLY A 63 2.30 1.11 -4.48
C GLY A 63 2.02 -0.10 -5.36
N PHE A 64 2.01 -1.31 -4.79
CA PHE A 64 1.68 -2.54 -5.51
C PHE A 64 0.52 -3.29 -4.89
N GLU A 65 -0.19 -4.05 -5.71
CA GLU A 65 -1.31 -4.91 -5.32
C GLU A 65 -1.44 -6.14 -6.25
N GLY A 66 -2.44 -6.96 -5.98
CA GLY A 66 -2.66 -8.23 -6.68
C GLY A 66 -2.07 -9.42 -5.91
N SER A 67 -2.47 -10.63 -6.30
CA SER A 67 -2.06 -11.87 -5.62
C SER A 67 -0.55 -12.14 -5.64
N GLN A 68 0.15 -11.54 -6.61
CA GLN A 68 1.61 -11.63 -6.77
C GLN A 68 2.28 -10.25 -6.74
N CYS A 69 1.60 -9.21 -6.28
CA CYS A 69 2.07 -7.82 -6.30
C CYS A 69 2.40 -7.29 -7.71
N GLN A 70 1.70 -7.78 -8.72
CA GLN A 70 2.00 -7.50 -10.13
C GLN A 70 1.46 -6.16 -10.61
N THR A 71 0.44 -5.58 -9.95
CA THR A 71 -0.28 -4.39 -10.39
C THR A 71 0.18 -3.15 -9.61
N ARG A 72 0.50 -2.07 -10.30
CA ARG A 72 0.80 -0.78 -9.65
C ARG A 72 -0.50 -0.04 -9.30
N TRP A 73 -0.52 0.68 -8.18
CA TRP A 73 -1.65 1.55 -7.83
C TRP A 73 -1.86 2.64 -8.87
N SER A 74 -0.78 3.16 -9.45
CA SER A 74 -0.81 4.18 -10.49
C SER A 74 -1.56 3.76 -11.75
N ASP A 75 -1.61 2.46 -12.08
CA ASP A 75 -2.21 1.97 -13.32
C ASP A 75 -3.71 2.32 -13.44
N LYS A 76 -4.37 2.56 -12.30
CA LYS A 76 -5.77 3.01 -12.26
C LYS A 76 -5.96 4.42 -12.81
N PHE A 77 -4.95 5.27 -12.67
CA PHE A 77 -5.02 6.71 -13.01
C PHE A 77 -4.29 7.05 -14.31
N VAL A 78 -3.31 6.24 -14.70
CA VAL A 78 -2.46 6.50 -15.88
C VAL A 78 -3.28 6.54 -17.16
N GLY A 79 -3.06 7.56 -17.98
CA GLY A 79 -3.72 7.70 -19.28
C GLY A 79 -3.63 9.10 -19.84
N ASN A 80 -4.18 9.24 -21.05
CA ASN A 80 -4.43 10.52 -21.70
C ASN A 80 -5.90 10.90 -21.50
N TYR A 81 -6.15 12.19 -21.29
CA TYR A 81 -7.46 12.69 -20.93
C TYR A 81 -7.86 13.89 -21.74
N ILE A 82 -9.17 14.06 -21.93
CA ILE A 82 -9.78 15.35 -22.28
C ILE A 82 -10.28 15.92 -20.96
N VAL A 83 -9.84 17.13 -20.65
CA VAL A 83 -10.21 17.83 -19.43
C VAL A 83 -11.37 18.77 -19.73
N ASP A 84 -12.37 18.73 -18.87
CA ASP A 84 -13.38 19.77 -18.71
C ASP A 84 -12.97 20.59 -17.48
N ASP A 85 -12.59 21.84 -17.71
CA ASP A 85 -11.98 22.72 -16.72
C ASP A 85 -12.97 23.79 -16.27
N ALA A 86 -13.24 23.85 -14.99
CA ALA A 86 -14.10 24.83 -14.33
C ALA A 86 -13.30 25.68 -13.32
N CYS A 87 -12.10 26.15 -13.72
CA CYS A 87 -11.29 27.06 -12.90
C CYS A 87 -11.75 28.51 -12.94
N ASP A 88 -12.45 28.90 -14.00
CA ASP A 88 -12.95 30.23 -14.23
C ASP A 88 -14.41 30.22 -14.75
N THR A 89 -14.92 31.39 -15.06
CA THR A 89 -16.31 31.56 -15.55
C THR A 89 -16.59 30.91 -16.91
N SER A 90 -15.57 30.43 -17.62
CA SER A 90 -15.67 29.78 -18.93
C SER A 90 -15.10 28.37 -18.86
N SER A 91 -15.91 27.36 -19.18
CA SER A 91 -15.41 25.97 -19.35
C SER A 91 -14.44 25.90 -20.52
N GLN A 92 -13.29 25.28 -20.30
CA GLN A 92 -12.29 25.06 -21.33
C GLN A 92 -12.04 23.56 -21.51
N TYR A 93 -11.83 23.13 -22.76
CA TYR A 93 -11.50 21.74 -23.09
C TYR A 93 -10.08 21.67 -23.61
N TYR A 94 -9.26 20.81 -23.01
CA TYR A 94 -7.88 20.58 -23.43
C TYR A 94 -7.41 19.15 -23.10
N ASN A 95 -6.21 18.83 -23.57
CA ASN A 95 -5.61 17.53 -23.33
C ASN A 95 -4.69 17.58 -22.10
N ALA A 96 -4.83 16.59 -21.24
CA ALA A 96 -3.93 16.35 -20.13
C ALA A 96 -3.46 14.90 -20.11
N ALA A 97 -2.45 14.60 -19.31
CA ALA A 97 -1.97 13.24 -19.11
C ALA A 97 -1.64 12.99 -17.62
N ILE A 98 -1.86 11.76 -17.20
CA ILE A 98 -1.38 11.24 -15.93
C ILE A 98 -0.42 10.11 -16.22
N SER A 99 0.80 10.19 -15.70
CA SER A 99 1.83 9.16 -15.82
C SER A 99 2.26 8.64 -14.45
N PRO A 100 2.78 7.41 -14.37
CA PRO A 100 3.36 6.91 -13.13
C PRO A 100 4.65 7.67 -12.83
N ASP A 101 4.96 7.85 -11.54
CA ASP A 101 6.29 8.30 -11.15
C ASP A 101 7.30 7.17 -11.41
N PRO A 102 8.47 7.44 -12.03
CA PRO A 102 9.44 6.40 -12.36
C PRO A 102 10.07 5.73 -11.15
N ASN A 103 10.11 6.40 -10.00
CA ASN A 103 10.81 5.94 -8.80
C ASN A 103 9.85 5.36 -7.75
N TYR A 104 8.58 5.78 -7.75
CA TYR A 104 7.62 5.44 -6.70
C TYR A 104 6.28 4.96 -7.29
N ALA A 105 5.98 3.68 -7.11
CA ALA A 105 4.77 3.05 -7.65
C ALA A 105 3.44 3.61 -7.11
N TYR A 106 3.50 4.37 -6.01
CA TYR A 106 2.37 5.04 -5.37
C TYR A 106 2.29 6.54 -5.66
N LYS A 107 3.12 7.05 -6.61
CA LYS A 107 3.10 8.47 -7.02
C LYS A 107 2.72 8.63 -8.48
N LEU A 108 2.21 9.81 -8.79
CA LEU A 108 1.76 10.23 -10.11
C LEU A 108 2.46 11.52 -10.52
N LYS A 109 2.63 11.69 -11.82
CA LYS A 109 2.99 12.92 -12.49
C LYS A 109 1.81 13.38 -13.32
N LEU A 110 1.28 14.58 -13.02
CA LEU A 110 0.16 15.17 -13.72
C LEU A 110 0.69 16.25 -14.67
N TYR A 111 0.30 16.14 -15.93
CA TYR A 111 0.77 17.01 -17.00
C TYR A 111 -0.38 17.84 -17.54
N ASN A 112 -0.11 19.12 -17.76
CA ASN A 112 -1.05 20.05 -18.36
C ASN A 112 -2.37 20.17 -17.57
N ILE A 113 -2.28 20.28 -16.26
CA ILE A 113 -3.42 20.45 -15.36
C ILE A 113 -3.62 21.94 -15.08
N GLY A 114 -4.84 22.47 -15.39
CA GLY A 114 -5.27 23.82 -15.06
C GLY A 114 -4.72 24.93 -15.96
N LEU A 115 -3.90 24.63 -16.96
CA LEU A 115 -3.34 25.56 -17.98
C LEU A 115 -2.61 26.82 -17.47
N PHE A 116 -2.51 27.01 -16.15
CA PHE A 116 -1.91 28.21 -15.53
C PHE A 116 -0.37 28.21 -15.59
N CYS A 117 0.24 27.08 -15.89
CA CYS A 117 1.69 26.90 -15.99
C CYS A 117 2.05 25.95 -17.13
N PRO A 118 2.24 26.43 -18.35
CA PRO A 118 2.62 25.58 -19.49
C PRO A 118 3.89 24.78 -19.18
N GLY A 119 3.81 23.46 -19.33
CA GLY A 119 4.92 22.55 -19.07
C GLY A 119 5.18 22.20 -17.60
N ALA A 120 4.40 22.73 -16.66
CA ALA A 120 4.49 22.30 -15.27
C ALA A 120 4.09 20.83 -15.10
N ILE A 121 4.87 20.12 -14.30
CA ILE A 121 4.58 18.74 -13.87
C ILE A 121 4.17 18.81 -12.40
N ILE A 122 2.97 18.34 -12.10
CA ILE A 122 2.44 18.35 -10.75
C ILE A 122 2.59 16.96 -10.16
N ASP A 123 3.23 16.90 -9.01
CA ASP A 123 3.38 15.66 -8.24
C ASP A 123 2.14 15.36 -7.42
N ALA A 124 1.74 14.08 -7.43
CA ALA A 124 0.65 13.60 -6.58
C ALA A 124 1.00 12.27 -5.93
N THR A 125 0.38 11.99 -4.78
CA THR A 125 0.59 10.75 -4.02
C THR A 125 -0.74 10.03 -3.86
N ILE A 126 -0.79 8.78 -4.31
CA ILE A 126 -1.98 7.93 -4.22
C ILE A 126 -2.20 7.53 -2.76
N ASN A 127 -3.43 7.66 -2.31
CA ASN A 127 -3.83 7.30 -0.95
C ASN A 127 -3.97 5.77 -0.79
N PRO A 128 -3.91 5.23 0.43
CA PRO A 128 -3.97 3.79 0.68
C PRO A 128 -5.24 3.10 0.17
N GLU A 129 -6.36 3.80 0.04
CA GLU A 129 -7.61 3.29 -0.56
C GLU A 129 -7.52 3.11 -2.08
N LYS A 130 -6.46 3.66 -2.74
CA LYS A 130 -6.11 3.46 -4.16
C LYS A 130 -7.16 3.96 -5.16
N THR A 131 -8.09 4.78 -4.71
CA THR A 131 -9.13 5.42 -5.51
C THR A 131 -9.03 6.93 -5.52
N SER A 132 -8.09 7.47 -4.72
CA SER A 132 -7.82 8.90 -4.65
C SER A 132 -6.32 9.18 -4.54
N PHE A 133 -5.95 10.45 -4.74
CA PHE A 133 -4.59 10.93 -4.54
C PHE A 133 -4.60 12.35 -3.98
N ASN A 134 -3.53 12.70 -3.27
CA ASN A 134 -3.27 14.06 -2.80
C ASN A 134 -2.26 14.76 -3.70
N ILE A 135 -2.50 16.04 -3.96
CA ILE A 135 -1.55 16.99 -4.56
C ILE A 135 -0.98 17.81 -3.39
N PRO A 136 0.24 17.51 -2.91
CA PRO A 136 0.84 18.28 -1.84
C PRO A 136 1.08 19.71 -2.29
N THR A 137 1.10 20.66 -1.35
CA THR A 137 1.47 22.04 -1.67
C THR A 137 2.84 22.07 -2.33
N GLN A 138 2.89 22.53 -3.57
CA GLN A 138 4.09 22.59 -4.37
C GLN A 138 4.11 23.84 -5.26
N LYS A 139 5.30 24.35 -5.53
CA LYS A 139 5.52 25.45 -6.44
C LYS A 139 5.42 24.93 -7.88
N THR A 140 4.75 25.67 -8.73
CA THR A 140 4.58 25.33 -10.16
C THR A 140 5.45 26.23 -11.05
N CYS A 141 5.06 27.46 -11.28
CA CYS A 141 5.82 28.45 -12.02
C CYS A 141 5.78 29.81 -11.30
N GLY A 142 6.83 30.60 -11.44
CA GLY A 142 6.94 31.89 -10.75
C GLY A 142 6.73 31.71 -9.24
N ASP A 143 5.81 32.43 -8.67
CA ASP A 143 5.41 32.37 -7.25
C ASP A 143 4.05 31.71 -7.03
N LEU A 144 3.60 30.94 -8.03
CA LEU A 144 2.34 30.20 -7.98
C LEU A 144 2.54 28.83 -7.33
N TYR A 145 1.74 28.56 -6.31
CA TYR A 145 1.64 27.28 -5.63
C TYR A 145 0.32 26.61 -5.95
N ILE A 146 0.34 25.27 -5.96
CA ILE A 146 -0.85 24.41 -6.09
C ILE A 146 -0.92 23.45 -4.93
N SER A 147 -2.14 23.12 -4.51
CA SER A 147 -2.43 22.01 -3.61
C SER A 147 -3.86 21.49 -3.84
N GLY A 148 -4.11 20.22 -3.58
CA GLY A 148 -5.44 19.67 -3.79
C GLY A 148 -5.50 18.16 -3.68
N TYR A 149 -6.46 17.57 -4.35
CA TYR A 149 -6.66 16.14 -4.40
C TYR A 149 -7.41 15.73 -5.66
N GLY A 150 -7.35 14.44 -5.99
CA GLY A 150 -8.16 13.85 -7.04
C GLY A 150 -8.74 12.51 -6.64
N ASN A 151 -9.83 12.13 -7.28
CA ASN A 151 -10.49 10.86 -7.06
C ASN A 151 -10.95 10.23 -8.37
N LEU A 152 -10.87 8.90 -8.43
CA LEU A 152 -11.37 8.09 -9.52
C LEU A 152 -12.88 7.86 -9.35
N SER A 153 -13.65 8.10 -10.41
CA SER A 153 -15.08 7.86 -10.46
C SER A 153 -15.43 7.18 -11.80
N GLY A 154 -15.49 5.86 -11.81
CA GLY A 154 -15.64 5.10 -13.04
C GLY A 154 -14.47 5.36 -14.01
N ASN A 155 -14.77 5.87 -15.19
CA ASN A 155 -13.76 6.23 -16.21
C ASN A 155 -13.24 7.68 -16.11
N PHE A 156 -13.69 8.43 -15.12
CA PHE A 156 -13.33 9.82 -14.92
C PHE A 156 -12.34 9.95 -13.74
N VAL A 157 -11.48 10.95 -13.84
CA VAL A 157 -10.70 11.43 -12.71
C VAL A 157 -11.14 12.86 -12.41
N ASN A 158 -11.71 13.07 -11.23
CA ASN A 158 -12.05 14.41 -10.76
C ASN A 158 -10.88 14.97 -9.97
N ILE A 159 -10.45 16.19 -10.28
CA ILE A 159 -9.37 16.87 -9.57
C ILE A 159 -9.91 18.16 -9.01
N TYR A 160 -9.67 18.40 -7.73
CA TYR A 160 -9.99 19.64 -7.02
C TYR A 160 -8.70 20.22 -6.49
N PHE A 161 -8.40 21.46 -6.82
CA PHE A 161 -7.20 22.11 -6.34
C PHE A 161 -7.39 23.60 -6.11
N THR A 162 -6.52 24.15 -5.30
CA THR A 162 -6.39 25.58 -5.10
C THR A 162 -5.04 26.03 -5.65
N THR A 163 -5.05 27.18 -6.32
CA THR A 163 -3.83 27.91 -6.66
C THR A 163 -3.66 29.08 -5.71
N ARG A 164 -2.41 29.45 -5.41
CA ARG A 164 -2.07 30.61 -4.60
C ARG A 164 -0.83 31.29 -5.16
N ASP A 165 -0.96 32.51 -5.60
CA ASP A 165 0.16 33.40 -5.89
C ASP A 165 0.59 34.11 -4.60
N THR A 166 1.83 33.96 -4.20
CA THR A 166 2.34 34.49 -2.94
C THR A 166 2.75 35.96 -3.02
N VAL A 167 2.97 36.49 -4.23
CA VAL A 167 3.30 37.90 -4.48
C VAL A 167 2.04 38.74 -4.68
N LEU A 168 1.13 38.25 -5.53
CA LEU A 168 -0.12 38.96 -5.83
C LEU A 168 -1.20 38.74 -4.76
N HIS A 169 -0.99 37.81 -3.81
CA HIS A 169 -1.95 37.40 -2.79
C HIS A 169 -3.32 36.97 -3.35
N THR A 170 -3.32 36.42 -4.58
CA THR A 170 -4.49 35.92 -5.28
C THR A 170 -4.50 34.40 -5.29
N GLY A 171 -5.66 33.79 -5.52
CA GLY A 171 -5.79 32.37 -5.66
C GLY A 171 -7.16 31.97 -6.17
N ASN A 172 -7.23 30.83 -6.85
CA ASN A 172 -8.45 30.27 -7.41
C ASN A 172 -8.69 28.87 -6.86
N ASN A 173 -9.98 28.52 -6.75
CA ASN A 173 -10.42 27.15 -6.50
C ASN A 173 -10.88 26.58 -7.84
N CYS A 174 -10.31 25.45 -8.22
CA CYS A 174 -10.53 24.80 -9.50
C CYS A 174 -11.11 23.41 -9.34
N SER A 175 -11.99 23.04 -10.24
CA SER A 175 -12.42 21.66 -10.38
C SER A 175 -12.29 21.22 -11.84
N LEU A 176 -11.70 20.03 -12.04
CA LEU A 176 -11.49 19.44 -13.34
C LEU A 176 -12.16 18.08 -13.41
N VAL A 177 -12.77 17.78 -14.54
CA VAL A 177 -13.23 16.44 -14.88
C VAL A 177 -12.38 15.92 -16.04
N LEU A 178 -11.58 14.92 -15.77
CA LEU A 178 -10.69 14.27 -16.74
C LEU A 178 -11.39 13.05 -17.34
N ASN A 179 -11.77 13.13 -18.59
CA ASN A 179 -12.36 12.04 -19.35
C ASN A 179 -11.26 11.25 -20.04
N ARG A 180 -11.10 9.96 -19.69
CA ARG A 180 -10.06 9.10 -20.28
C ARG A 180 -10.34 8.92 -21.77
N LYS A 181 -9.31 9.13 -22.59
CA LYS A 181 -9.37 8.83 -24.01
C LYS A 181 -9.35 7.30 -24.23
N PRO A 182 -10.11 6.79 -25.19
CA PRO A 182 -10.05 5.38 -25.57
C PRO A 182 -8.67 4.94 -26.08
#